data_d13097c9bed363e4c898d119b75498f4
#
_entry.id   d13097c9bed363e4c898d119b75498f4
#
_cell.length_a   1.000
_cell.length_b   1.000
_cell.length_c   1.000
_cell.angle_alpha   90.00
_cell.angle_beta   90.00
_cell.angle_gamma   90.00
#
_symmetry.space_group_name_H-M   'P 1'
#
loop_
_entity.id
_entity.type
_entity.pdbx_description
1 polymer ?
#
loop_
_entity_poly.entity_id
_entity_poly.type
_entity_poly.pdbx_seq_one_letter_code
_entity_poly.pdbx_strand_id
1 'polypeptide(L)'
;IKKFELDKDKDPQQYGIGFKEIWEIKEENHQEGLVMHTAGWPLDTKTYGGSFIYHAENKQVFLGYVIGLDYQNPHLSPFDEFQKFKTHSAIKSILEGGKRISYGARALIEGGLQSLPRMYMPGALLIGCDAGTLNMPKIKGSHTAMKSGMLAAETIVDHLKEKIELSIYEDKFKKSWVYKELYAARNVKPSFSWGLILGIIFTGIDQILFRGKLPFTLKHKHADHKTLKPAKEMPKIDYPKPDNIITFDKTSSVYLTGTNHADNQPVHLKLKDKDLPINYTLEKFDEPAQRYCPV
;
A
#
# COMPACT_ATOMS: atom_id res chain seq x y z
N ILE A 1 -16.74 3.60 -6.22
CA ILE A 1 -16.07 3.55 -7.53
C ILE A 1 -16.82 2.55 -8.41
N LYS A 2 -16.79 1.25 -8.12
CA LYS A 2 -17.38 0.19 -8.97
C LYS A 2 -18.88 0.37 -9.25
N LYS A 3 -19.69 0.72 -8.23
CA LYS A 3 -21.14 0.93 -8.38
C LYS A 3 -21.49 2.02 -9.41
N PHE A 4 -20.65 3.03 -9.54
CA PHE A 4 -20.87 4.19 -10.42
C PHE A 4 -19.93 4.19 -11.62
N GLU A 5 -19.25 3.07 -11.87
CA GLU A 5 -18.30 2.89 -12.98
C GLU A 5 -17.30 4.06 -13.13
N LEU A 6 -16.81 4.58 -11.98
CA LEU A 6 -15.88 5.70 -11.99
C LEU A 6 -14.50 5.32 -12.51
N ASP A 7 -14.19 4.05 -12.53
CA ASP A 7 -12.95 3.46 -13.05
C ASP A 7 -13.07 2.92 -14.49
N LYS A 8 -14.16 3.28 -15.20
CA LYS A 8 -14.32 2.92 -16.61
C LYS A 8 -13.17 3.54 -17.44
N ASP A 9 -12.61 2.76 -18.33
CA ASP A 9 -11.49 3.14 -19.22
C ASP A 9 -10.19 3.52 -18.48
N LYS A 10 -10.04 3.12 -17.22
CA LYS A 10 -8.81 3.25 -16.44
C LYS A 10 -8.06 1.92 -16.37
N ASP A 11 -6.75 2.02 -16.15
CA ASP A 11 -5.97 0.81 -15.84
C ASP A 11 -6.49 0.17 -14.54
N PRO A 12 -6.36 -1.16 -14.37
CA PRO A 12 -6.72 -1.82 -13.13
C PRO A 12 -5.99 -1.19 -11.93
N GLN A 13 -6.73 -1.01 -10.84
CA GLN A 13 -6.13 -0.51 -9.61
C GLN A 13 -5.19 -1.56 -9.03
N GLN A 14 -4.08 -1.07 -8.47
CA GLN A 14 -3.10 -1.87 -7.75
C GLN A 14 -3.16 -1.54 -6.27
N TYR A 15 -2.99 -2.54 -5.43
CA TYR A 15 -3.07 -2.39 -3.98
C TYR A 15 -1.81 -2.93 -3.31
N GLY A 16 -1.45 -2.32 -2.20
CA GLY A 16 -0.48 -2.86 -1.27
C GLY A 16 -1.12 -3.05 0.10
N ILE A 17 -0.59 -3.96 0.89
CA ILE A 17 -0.86 -4.05 2.32
C ILE A 17 0.37 -3.58 3.08
N GLY A 18 0.17 -2.56 3.92
CA GLY A 18 1.22 -1.99 4.76
C GLY A 18 1.02 -2.34 6.22
N PHE A 19 2.08 -2.77 6.86
CA PHE A 19 2.18 -3.00 8.30
C PHE A 19 3.08 -1.94 8.90
N LYS A 20 2.79 -1.52 10.13
CA LYS A 20 3.59 -0.56 10.85
C LYS A 20 3.65 -0.93 12.32
N GLU A 21 4.84 -0.86 12.89
CA GLU A 21 5.07 -0.93 14.32
C GLU A 21 5.77 0.33 14.79
N ILE A 22 5.53 0.71 16.04
CA ILE A 22 6.31 1.73 16.76
C ILE A 22 7.04 1.03 17.87
N TRP A 23 8.34 1.28 17.94
CA TRP A 23 9.22 0.73 18.95
C TRP A 23 9.89 1.83 19.75
N GLU A 24 9.98 1.65 21.04
CA GLU A 24 10.94 2.36 21.91
C GLU A 24 12.21 1.53 21.95
N ILE A 25 13.33 2.09 21.49
CA ILE A 25 14.60 1.39 21.41
C ILE A 25 15.61 1.97 22.39
N LYS A 26 16.72 1.23 22.58
CA LYS A 26 17.82 1.71 23.39
C LYS A 26 18.49 2.93 22.75
N GLU A 27 19.03 3.81 23.59
CA GLU A 27 19.69 5.04 23.16
C GLU A 27 20.89 4.77 22.25
N GLU A 28 21.68 3.75 22.57
CA GLU A 28 22.83 3.35 21.76
C GLU A 28 22.48 2.88 20.35
N ASN A 29 21.23 2.45 20.11
CA ASN A 29 20.73 2.00 18.81
C ASN A 29 19.94 3.09 18.08
N HIS A 30 19.75 4.26 18.71
CA HIS A 30 18.92 5.34 18.17
C HIS A 30 19.77 6.42 17.49
N GLN A 31 19.33 6.85 16.32
CA GLN A 31 19.91 7.98 15.61
C GLN A 31 18.77 8.86 15.08
N GLU A 32 18.37 9.87 15.86
CA GLU A 32 17.26 10.76 15.49
C GLU A 32 17.43 11.36 14.08
N GLY A 33 16.35 11.33 13.32
CA GLY A 33 16.35 11.80 11.94
C GLY A 33 16.85 10.79 10.89
N LEU A 34 17.39 9.63 11.30
CA LEU A 34 17.77 8.57 10.37
C LEU A 34 16.53 8.02 9.66
N VAL A 35 16.59 7.99 8.33
CA VAL A 35 15.57 7.43 7.45
C VAL A 35 16.22 6.36 6.56
N MET A 36 15.70 5.15 6.65
CA MET A 36 16.13 4.05 5.79
C MET A 36 14.94 3.49 5.02
N HIS A 37 15.19 3.09 3.77
CA HIS A 37 14.27 2.31 2.95
C HIS A 37 14.99 1.07 2.46
N THR A 38 14.27 -0.06 2.43
CA THR A 38 14.81 -1.31 1.90
C THR A 38 13.86 -1.91 0.87
N ALA A 39 14.39 -2.76 -0.01
CA ALA A 39 13.65 -3.56 -0.97
C ALA A 39 14.27 -4.95 -1.09
N GLY A 40 13.49 -5.95 -1.51
CA GLY A 40 13.93 -7.33 -1.66
C GLY A 40 13.66 -8.15 -0.41
N TRP A 41 14.67 -8.84 0.12
CA TRP A 41 14.49 -9.76 1.24
C TRP A 41 13.60 -9.19 2.37
N PRO A 42 12.67 -10.01 2.94
CA PRO A 42 12.46 -11.44 2.75
C PRO A 42 11.69 -11.85 1.48
N LEU A 43 11.16 -10.88 0.73
CA LEU A 43 10.47 -11.13 -0.53
C LEU A 43 11.44 -11.57 -1.62
N ASP A 44 10.94 -12.37 -2.55
CA ASP A 44 11.66 -12.71 -3.75
C ASP A 44 11.71 -11.51 -4.75
N THR A 45 12.45 -11.66 -5.83
CA THR A 45 12.60 -10.60 -6.85
C THR A 45 11.37 -10.36 -7.71
N LYS A 46 10.33 -11.19 -7.60
CA LYS A 46 9.08 -11.08 -8.36
C LYS A 46 7.96 -10.46 -7.54
N THR A 47 8.07 -10.48 -6.22
CA THR A 47 7.07 -9.91 -5.32
C THR A 47 7.47 -8.47 -4.99
N TYR A 48 6.60 -7.54 -5.38
CA TYR A 48 6.81 -6.13 -5.08
C TYR A 48 6.63 -5.84 -3.59
N GLY A 49 7.55 -5.08 -3.01
CA GLY A 49 7.45 -4.69 -1.62
C GLY A 49 8.75 -4.06 -1.10
N GLY A 50 8.70 -3.62 0.14
CA GLY A 50 9.84 -3.01 0.81
C GLY A 50 9.48 -2.43 2.17
N SER A 51 10.48 -1.84 2.83
CA SER A 51 10.32 -1.29 4.17
C SER A 51 10.71 0.19 4.25
N PHE A 52 10.27 0.80 5.33
CA PHE A 52 10.81 2.04 5.83
C PHE A 52 11.12 1.93 7.33
N ILE A 53 12.16 2.61 7.76
CA ILE A 53 12.57 2.71 9.16
C ILE A 53 12.90 4.17 9.42
N TYR A 54 12.17 4.79 10.36
CA TYR A 54 12.35 6.20 10.72
C TYR A 54 12.66 6.30 12.19
N HIS A 55 13.82 6.83 12.53
CA HIS A 55 14.19 7.17 13.89
C HIS A 55 13.63 8.55 14.22
N ALA A 56 12.53 8.55 14.96
CA ALA A 56 11.83 9.75 15.38
C ALA A 56 12.34 10.25 16.74
N GLU A 57 11.71 11.29 17.28
CA GLU A 57 11.99 11.79 18.63
C GLU A 57 11.74 10.73 19.71
N ASN A 58 12.26 10.97 20.92
CA ASN A 58 12.03 10.15 22.11
C ASN A 58 12.43 8.68 21.97
N LYS A 59 13.51 8.38 21.25
CA LYS A 59 14.01 7.01 21.01
C LYS A 59 12.99 6.10 20.34
N GLN A 60 12.04 6.68 19.62
CA GLN A 60 11.05 5.92 18.87
C GLN A 60 11.53 5.61 17.46
N VAL A 61 11.26 4.39 17.05
CA VAL A 61 11.46 3.95 15.67
C VAL A 61 10.13 3.53 15.06
N PHE A 62 9.80 4.13 13.93
CA PHE A 62 8.66 3.73 13.11
C PHE A 62 9.14 2.75 12.05
N LEU A 63 8.77 1.51 12.23
CA LEU A 63 9.10 0.41 11.33
C LEU A 63 7.88 0.06 10.49
N GLY A 64 8.00 0.12 9.17
CA GLY A 64 6.92 -0.27 8.26
C GLY A 64 7.37 -1.20 7.16
N TYR A 65 6.46 -2.05 6.70
CA TYR A 65 6.67 -3.00 5.62
C TYR A 65 5.44 -3.02 4.71
N VAL A 66 5.65 -2.90 3.42
CA VAL A 66 4.57 -2.87 2.42
C VAL A 66 4.79 -3.98 1.41
N ILE A 67 3.73 -4.71 1.09
CA ILE A 67 3.74 -5.77 0.09
C ILE A 67 2.62 -5.49 -0.92
N GLY A 68 2.94 -5.51 -2.21
CA GLY A 68 1.94 -5.44 -3.27
C GLY A 68 1.05 -6.67 -3.25
N LEU A 69 -0.27 -6.48 -3.38
CA LEU A 69 -1.24 -7.57 -3.38
C LEU A 69 -1.34 -8.30 -4.73
N ASP A 70 -0.47 -7.97 -5.67
CA ASP A 70 -0.28 -8.64 -6.95
C ASP A 70 0.70 -9.83 -6.88
N TYR A 71 1.05 -10.33 -5.70
CA TYR A 71 1.90 -11.50 -5.54
C TYR A 71 1.28 -12.77 -6.13
N GLN A 72 2.14 -13.70 -6.57
CA GLN A 72 1.69 -14.91 -7.29
C GLN A 72 1.46 -16.11 -6.37
N ASN A 73 2.18 -16.19 -5.24
CA ASN A 73 2.13 -17.34 -4.35
C ASN A 73 1.03 -17.19 -3.29
N PRO A 74 -0.05 -17.99 -3.32
CA PRO A 74 -1.13 -17.90 -2.34
C PRO A 74 -0.71 -18.32 -0.92
N HIS A 75 0.43 -18.99 -0.76
CA HIS A 75 0.97 -19.35 0.56
C HIS A 75 1.74 -18.20 1.23
N LEU A 76 1.94 -17.07 0.53
CA LEU A 76 2.57 -15.89 1.11
C LEU A 76 1.66 -15.27 2.17
N SER A 77 2.20 -15.04 3.36
CA SER A 77 1.57 -14.31 4.44
C SER A 77 2.24 -12.94 4.59
N PRO A 78 1.59 -11.85 4.18
CA PRO A 78 2.18 -10.52 4.30
C PRO A 78 2.57 -10.14 5.73
N PHE A 79 1.79 -10.57 6.73
CA PHE A 79 2.11 -10.34 8.13
C PHE A 79 3.40 -11.08 8.54
N ASP A 80 3.53 -12.36 8.17
CA ASP A 80 4.69 -13.16 8.54
C ASP A 80 5.95 -12.73 7.78
N GLU A 81 5.82 -12.23 6.55
CA GLU A 81 6.94 -11.59 5.84
C GLU A 81 7.45 -10.35 6.61
N PHE A 82 6.54 -9.53 7.16
CA PHE A 82 6.94 -8.42 8.02
C PHE A 82 7.63 -8.90 9.30
N GLN A 83 7.13 -9.96 9.95
CA GLN A 83 7.81 -10.54 11.10
C GLN A 83 9.20 -11.07 10.74
N LYS A 84 9.32 -11.78 9.62
CA LYS A 84 10.58 -12.27 9.09
C LYS A 84 11.55 -11.14 8.77
N PHE A 85 11.09 -10.04 8.18
CA PHE A 85 11.91 -8.87 7.91
C PHE A 85 12.65 -8.37 9.16
N LYS A 86 12.00 -8.37 10.32
CA LYS A 86 12.60 -7.93 11.58
C LYS A 86 13.76 -8.80 12.05
N THR A 87 13.85 -10.04 11.58
CA THR A 87 14.92 -10.96 11.94
C THR A 87 16.23 -10.73 11.15
N HIS A 88 16.22 -9.87 10.13
CA HIS A 88 17.44 -9.49 9.43
C HIS A 88 18.44 -8.85 10.39
N SER A 89 19.71 -9.23 10.36
CA SER A 89 20.73 -8.81 11.33
C SER A 89 20.78 -7.28 11.51
N ALA A 90 20.75 -6.53 10.42
CA ALA A 90 20.77 -5.06 10.45
C ALA A 90 19.51 -4.43 11.07
N ILE A 91 18.36 -5.11 11.00
CA ILE A 91 17.10 -4.62 11.58
C ILE A 91 16.98 -5.07 13.03
N LYS A 92 17.29 -6.34 13.28
CA LYS A 92 17.28 -6.92 14.61
C LYS A 92 18.14 -6.12 15.57
N SER A 93 19.35 -5.73 15.16
CA SER A 93 20.27 -4.94 15.99
C SER A 93 19.69 -3.59 16.42
N ILE A 94 18.86 -2.95 15.60
CA ILE A 94 18.17 -1.72 15.96
C ILE A 94 17.13 -1.96 17.05
N LEU A 95 16.38 -3.05 16.95
CA LEU A 95 15.23 -3.36 17.80
C LEU A 95 15.61 -4.10 19.08
N GLU A 96 16.82 -4.68 19.14
CA GLU A 96 17.25 -5.56 20.24
C GLU A 96 17.27 -4.82 21.60
N GLY A 97 16.55 -5.39 22.57
CA GLY A 97 16.36 -4.78 23.90
C GLY A 97 15.40 -3.62 23.92
N GLY A 98 14.75 -3.31 22.79
CA GLY A 98 13.64 -2.36 22.70
C GLY A 98 12.29 -2.98 23.03
N LYS A 99 11.25 -2.15 23.02
CA LYS A 99 9.87 -2.55 23.30
C LYS A 99 8.94 -2.07 22.17
N ARG A 100 8.16 -2.99 21.61
CA ARG A 100 7.09 -2.65 20.69
C ARG A 100 5.93 -1.99 21.47
N ILE A 101 5.52 -0.79 21.07
CA ILE A 101 4.47 -0.02 21.77
C ILE A 101 3.19 0.14 20.93
N SER A 102 3.24 -0.04 19.63
CA SER A 102 2.05 0.06 18.76
C SER A 102 2.20 -0.79 17.52
N TYR A 103 1.06 -1.15 16.93
CA TYR A 103 0.96 -1.85 15.67
C TYR A 103 -0.24 -1.31 14.87
N GLY A 104 -0.16 -1.38 13.57
CA GLY A 104 -1.27 -1.09 12.67
C GLY A 104 -1.03 -1.64 11.29
N ALA A 105 -2.11 -1.89 10.57
CA ALA A 105 -2.04 -2.31 9.18
C ALA A 105 -3.11 -1.60 8.36
N ARG A 106 -2.81 -1.36 7.07
CA ARG A 106 -3.73 -0.70 6.15
C ARG A 106 -3.47 -1.12 4.72
N ALA A 107 -4.55 -1.36 3.96
CA ALA A 107 -4.47 -1.43 2.51
C ALA A 107 -4.20 -0.05 1.91
N LEU A 108 -3.34 0.00 0.92
CA LEU A 108 -2.93 1.20 0.19
C LEU A 108 -3.31 1.07 -1.27
N ILE A 109 -3.66 2.19 -1.91
CA ILE A 109 -3.92 2.26 -3.34
C ILE A 109 -2.66 2.74 -4.04
N GLU A 110 -2.07 1.91 -4.90
CA GLU A 110 -0.75 2.14 -5.50
C GLU A 110 -0.77 2.26 -7.03
N GLY A 111 -1.95 2.21 -7.66
CA GLY A 111 -2.06 2.23 -9.13
C GLY A 111 -1.59 3.52 -9.80
N GLY A 112 -1.49 4.61 -9.04
CA GLY A 112 -1.00 5.89 -9.55
C GLY A 112 -1.92 6.54 -10.60
N LEU A 113 -1.32 7.38 -11.46
CA LEU A 113 -2.06 8.22 -12.38
C LEU A 113 -2.98 7.45 -13.35
N GLN A 114 -2.52 6.30 -13.86
CA GLN A 114 -3.25 5.51 -14.85
C GLN A 114 -4.53 4.89 -14.29
N SER A 115 -4.56 4.65 -12.98
CA SER A 115 -5.66 4.00 -12.27
C SER A 115 -6.55 5.00 -11.51
N LEU A 116 -6.28 6.31 -11.62
CA LEU A 116 -7.15 7.32 -11.01
C LEU A 116 -8.56 7.22 -11.61
N PRO A 117 -9.59 7.01 -10.78
CA PRO A 117 -10.96 7.01 -11.25
C PRO A 117 -11.41 8.43 -11.66
N ARG A 118 -12.57 8.55 -12.24
CA ARG A 118 -13.27 9.82 -12.28
C ARG A 118 -13.51 10.28 -10.84
N MET A 119 -12.97 11.45 -10.49
CA MET A 119 -12.86 11.90 -9.11
C MET A 119 -14.12 12.60 -8.59
N TYR A 120 -15.17 12.66 -9.39
CA TYR A 120 -16.44 13.28 -9.02
C TYR A 120 -17.64 12.43 -9.45
N MET A 121 -18.74 12.62 -8.78
CA MET A 121 -20.04 12.09 -9.12
C MET A 121 -21.12 13.03 -8.55
N PRO A 122 -22.40 12.92 -8.92
CA PRO A 122 -23.45 13.74 -8.32
C PRO A 122 -23.44 13.65 -6.79
N GLY A 123 -23.23 14.79 -6.14
CA GLY A 123 -23.23 14.92 -4.67
C GLY A 123 -21.96 14.41 -3.96
N ALA A 124 -20.88 14.01 -4.67
CA ALA A 124 -19.66 13.52 -4.02
C ALA A 124 -18.40 13.76 -4.83
N LEU A 125 -17.27 13.91 -4.11
CA LEU A 125 -15.91 13.97 -4.67
C LEU A 125 -15.03 12.91 -4.01
N LEU A 126 -14.10 12.33 -4.76
CA LEU A 126 -13.07 11.41 -4.26
C LEU A 126 -11.78 12.19 -4.00
N ILE A 127 -11.19 12.00 -2.83
CA ILE A 127 -9.96 12.68 -2.41
C ILE A 127 -8.95 11.68 -1.82
N GLY A 128 -7.70 12.07 -1.75
CA GLY A 128 -6.65 11.35 -1.05
C GLY A 128 -6.44 9.92 -1.53
N CYS A 129 -6.18 9.04 -0.59
CA CYS A 129 -5.91 7.62 -0.88
C CYS A 129 -7.11 6.91 -1.52
N ASP A 130 -8.33 7.31 -1.17
CA ASP A 130 -9.55 6.71 -1.75
C ASP A 130 -9.71 7.03 -3.24
N ALA A 131 -9.14 8.15 -3.69
CA ALA A 131 -9.00 8.48 -5.11
C ALA A 131 -7.76 7.83 -5.75
N GLY A 132 -6.75 7.45 -4.97
CA GLY A 132 -5.49 6.89 -5.46
C GLY A 132 -4.38 7.92 -5.68
N THR A 133 -4.34 9.01 -4.89
CA THR A 133 -3.36 10.09 -5.04
C THR A 133 -2.01 9.80 -4.37
N LEU A 134 -1.76 8.58 -3.87
CA LEU A 134 -0.49 8.20 -3.29
C LEU A 134 0.66 8.36 -4.30
N ASN A 135 1.72 9.07 -3.93
CA ASN A 135 2.97 9.01 -4.66
C ASN A 135 3.76 7.78 -4.21
N MET A 136 3.61 6.69 -4.96
CA MET A 136 4.17 5.39 -4.61
C MET A 136 5.71 5.40 -4.52
N PRO A 137 6.48 5.97 -5.48
CA PRO A 137 7.94 6.01 -5.38
C PRO A 137 8.47 6.73 -4.14
N LYS A 138 7.76 7.74 -3.67
CA LYS A 138 8.12 8.47 -2.45
C LYS A 138 7.62 7.78 -1.17
N ILE A 139 6.74 6.78 -1.31
CA ILE A 139 6.02 6.17 -0.17
C ILE A 139 5.29 7.25 0.66
N LYS A 140 4.77 8.27 0.01
CA LYS A 140 4.15 9.44 0.64
C LYS A 140 2.81 9.78 -0.01
N GLY A 141 1.77 9.93 0.82
CA GLY A 141 0.42 10.25 0.36
C GLY A 141 -0.23 11.40 1.11
N SER A 142 0.29 11.80 2.29
CA SER A 142 -0.35 12.82 3.11
C SER A 142 -0.43 14.18 2.41
N HIS A 143 0.66 14.64 1.79
CA HIS A 143 0.71 15.92 1.07
C HIS A 143 -0.25 15.96 -0.15
N THR A 144 -0.32 14.86 -0.90
CA THR A 144 -1.22 14.73 -2.06
C THR A 144 -2.69 14.62 -1.62
N ALA A 145 -2.95 13.91 -0.52
CA ALA A 145 -4.28 13.82 0.07
C ALA A 145 -4.76 15.18 0.58
N MET A 146 -3.93 15.90 1.31
CA MET A 146 -4.25 17.27 1.80
C MET A 146 -4.55 18.21 0.62
N LYS A 147 -3.71 18.24 -0.41
CA LYS A 147 -3.96 19.13 -1.55
C LYS A 147 -5.22 18.74 -2.34
N SER A 148 -5.48 17.44 -2.53
CA SER A 148 -6.72 17.01 -3.17
C SER A 148 -7.96 17.41 -2.36
N GLY A 149 -7.88 17.33 -1.02
CA GLY A 149 -8.92 17.81 -0.11
C GLY A 149 -9.15 19.32 -0.20
N MET A 150 -8.08 20.12 -0.29
CA MET A 150 -8.18 21.58 -0.50
C MET A 150 -8.90 21.91 -1.81
N LEU A 151 -8.50 21.26 -2.91
CA LEU A 151 -9.13 21.47 -4.22
C LEU A 151 -10.60 21.05 -4.23
N ALA A 152 -10.94 19.98 -3.51
CA ALA A 152 -12.33 19.54 -3.34
C ALA A 152 -13.15 20.58 -2.56
N ALA A 153 -12.60 21.08 -1.44
CA ALA A 153 -13.27 22.11 -0.64
C ALA A 153 -13.52 23.39 -1.44
N GLU A 154 -12.53 23.88 -2.17
CA GLU A 154 -12.66 25.02 -3.09
C GLU A 154 -13.76 24.77 -4.14
N THR A 155 -13.80 23.55 -4.70
CA THR A 155 -14.83 23.19 -5.70
C THR A 155 -16.23 23.15 -5.11
N ILE A 156 -16.38 22.61 -3.88
CA ILE A 156 -17.68 22.58 -3.20
C ILE A 156 -18.18 23.99 -2.89
N VAL A 157 -17.30 24.88 -2.44
CA VAL A 157 -17.66 26.29 -2.17
C VAL A 157 -18.13 26.98 -3.44
N ASP A 158 -17.42 26.80 -4.56
CA ASP A 158 -17.81 27.38 -5.86
C ASP A 158 -19.14 26.78 -6.35
N HIS A 159 -19.35 25.49 -6.19
CA HIS A 159 -20.59 24.81 -6.52
C HIS A 159 -21.79 25.35 -5.73
N LEU A 160 -21.62 25.55 -4.42
CA LEU A 160 -22.70 26.06 -3.56
C LEU A 160 -23.03 27.52 -3.82
N LYS A 161 -22.02 28.36 -4.12
CA LYS A 161 -22.22 29.82 -4.35
C LYS A 161 -22.64 30.13 -5.77
N GLU A 162 -22.00 29.52 -6.75
CA GLU A 162 -22.08 29.89 -8.17
C GLU A 162 -22.74 28.81 -9.04
N LYS A 163 -23.18 27.70 -8.43
CA LYS A 163 -23.79 26.56 -9.13
C LYS A 163 -22.88 25.93 -10.19
N ILE A 164 -21.55 26.04 -10.02
CA ILE A 164 -20.56 25.45 -10.92
C ILE A 164 -20.62 23.92 -10.79
N GLU A 165 -20.50 23.20 -11.90
CA GLU A 165 -20.51 21.74 -11.91
C GLU A 165 -19.32 21.11 -11.14
N LEU A 166 -19.59 20.03 -10.38
CA LEU A 166 -18.55 19.33 -9.62
C LEU A 166 -17.43 18.74 -10.50
N SER A 167 -17.66 18.57 -11.80
CA SER A 167 -16.66 18.13 -12.78
C SER A 167 -15.43 19.04 -12.85
N ILE A 168 -15.57 20.32 -12.51
CA ILE A 168 -14.44 21.27 -12.47
C ILE A 168 -13.34 20.87 -11.49
N TYR A 169 -13.66 19.99 -10.53
CA TYR A 169 -12.66 19.41 -9.61
C TYR A 169 -11.54 18.69 -10.35
N GLU A 170 -11.87 17.90 -11.38
CA GLU A 170 -10.82 17.23 -12.18
C GLU A 170 -9.94 18.20 -12.92
N ASP A 171 -10.48 19.31 -13.43
CA ASP A 171 -9.69 20.33 -14.12
C ASP A 171 -8.76 21.06 -13.15
N LYS A 172 -9.27 21.41 -11.96
CA LYS A 172 -8.43 21.96 -10.89
C LYS A 172 -7.32 20.97 -10.48
N PHE A 173 -7.66 19.69 -10.34
CA PHE A 173 -6.69 18.64 -10.01
C PHE A 173 -5.62 18.52 -11.09
N LYS A 174 -5.99 18.42 -12.38
CA LYS A 174 -5.05 18.34 -13.52
C LYS A 174 -4.10 19.55 -13.62
N LYS A 175 -4.56 20.74 -13.22
CA LYS A 175 -3.73 21.95 -13.18
C LYS A 175 -2.81 22.02 -11.96
N SER A 176 -3.06 21.19 -10.95
CA SER A 176 -2.33 21.21 -9.68
C SER A 176 -0.93 20.58 -9.77
N TRP A 177 -0.09 20.88 -8.79
CA TRP A 177 1.20 20.24 -8.64
C TRP A 177 1.08 18.75 -8.32
N VAL A 178 -0.02 18.30 -7.70
CA VAL A 178 -0.26 16.86 -7.41
C VAL A 178 -0.29 16.07 -8.70
N TYR A 179 -1.05 16.54 -9.69
CA TYR A 179 -1.11 15.88 -10.99
C TYR A 179 0.27 15.80 -11.65
N LYS A 180 1.04 16.89 -11.61
CA LYS A 180 2.41 16.92 -12.16
C LYS A 180 3.34 15.92 -11.47
N GLU A 181 3.21 15.80 -10.16
CA GLU A 181 3.98 14.84 -9.36
C GLU A 181 3.62 13.40 -9.69
N LEU A 182 2.32 13.07 -9.75
CA LEU A 182 1.84 11.75 -10.14
C LEU A 182 2.20 11.42 -11.60
N TYR A 183 2.17 12.42 -12.48
CA TYR A 183 2.59 12.25 -13.88
C TYR A 183 4.07 11.90 -13.98
N ALA A 184 4.94 12.56 -13.24
CA ALA A 184 6.35 12.22 -13.20
C ALA A 184 6.61 10.80 -12.65
N ALA A 185 5.81 10.34 -11.72
CA ALA A 185 5.93 9.02 -11.08
C ALA A 185 5.24 7.87 -11.86
N ARG A 186 4.48 8.17 -12.92
CA ARG A 186 3.53 7.24 -13.55
C ARG A 186 4.11 5.92 -14.05
N ASN A 187 5.37 5.91 -14.45
CA ASN A 187 6.02 4.72 -15.01
C ASN A 187 6.70 3.82 -13.96
N VAL A 188 6.83 4.29 -12.73
CA VAL A 188 7.60 3.57 -11.69
C VAL A 188 6.92 2.27 -11.30
N LYS A 189 5.69 2.32 -10.77
CA LYS A 189 4.99 1.08 -10.32
C LYS A 189 4.82 0.05 -11.43
N PRO A 190 4.39 0.40 -12.66
CA PRO A 190 4.24 -0.58 -13.73
C PRO A 190 5.56 -1.27 -14.14
N SER A 191 6.72 -0.60 -14.01
CA SER A 191 8.01 -1.19 -14.37
C SER A 191 8.41 -2.36 -13.47
N PHE A 192 7.93 -2.38 -12.21
CA PHE A 192 8.19 -3.49 -11.29
C PHE A 192 7.48 -4.79 -11.68
N SER A 193 6.54 -4.76 -12.63
CA SER A 193 6.02 -5.99 -13.25
C SER A 193 7.09 -6.83 -13.96
N TRP A 194 8.25 -6.23 -14.26
CA TRP A 194 9.42 -6.91 -14.84
C TRP A 194 10.33 -7.53 -13.76
N GLY A 195 9.97 -7.41 -12.49
CA GLY A 195 10.75 -7.83 -11.33
C GLY A 195 11.58 -6.70 -10.73
N LEU A 196 12.11 -6.95 -9.54
CA LEU A 196 12.79 -5.95 -8.70
C LEU A 196 13.97 -5.28 -9.42
N ILE A 197 14.87 -6.07 -10.00
CA ILE A 197 16.13 -5.55 -10.58
C ILE A 197 15.85 -4.65 -11.78
N LEU A 198 15.07 -5.15 -12.74
CA LEU A 198 14.73 -4.37 -13.95
C LEU A 198 13.88 -3.15 -13.60
N GLY A 199 12.96 -3.28 -12.63
CA GLY A 199 12.16 -2.16 -12.13
C GLY A 199 13.02 -1.06 -11.52
N ILE A 200 14.03 -1.40 -10.71
CA ILE A 200 14.95 -0.42 -10.11
C ILE A 200 15.80 0.26 -11.19
N ILE A 201 16.39 -0.49 -12.12
CA ILE A 201 17.20 0.07 -13.21
C ILE A 201 16.36 1.04 -14.05
N PHE A 202 15.19 0.60 -14.50
CA PHE A 202 14.29 1.45 -15.28
C PHE A 202 13.86 2.70 -14.51
N THR A 203 13.49 2.55 -13.23
CA THR A 203 13.13 3.66 -12.36
C THR A 203 14.28 4.66 -12.23
N GLY A 204 15.51 4.18 -12.05
CA GLY A 204 16.70 5.04 -12.02
C GLY A 204 16.85 5.85 -13.32
N ILE A 205 16.72 5.21 -14.47
CA ILE A 205 16.77 5.87 -15.78
C ILE A 205 15.63 6.88 -15.91
N ASP A 206 14.38 6.47 -15.67
CA ASP A 206 13.21 7.36 -15.81
C ASP A 206 13.27 8.56 -14.87
N GLN A 207 13.59 8.36 -13.60
CA GLN A 207 13.52 9.42 -12.59
C GLN A 207 14.77 10.30 -12.54
N ILE A 208 15.97 9.75 -12.74
CA ILE A 208 17.23 10.50 -12.65
C ILE A 208 17.57 11.17 -13.98
N LEU A 209 17.58 10.40 -15.09
CA LEU A 209 17.95 10.95 -16.39
C LEU A 209 16.81 11.71 -17.05
N PHE A 210 15.60 11.14 -17.08
CA PHE A 210 14.46 11.75 -17.77
C PHE A 210 13.52 12.55 -16.84
N ARG A 211 13.72 12.50 -15.52
CA ARG A 211 12.90 13.20 -14.51
C ARG A 211 11.40 12.92 -14.68
N GLY A 212 11.06 11.68 -15.00
CA GLY A 212 9.68 11.24 -15.25
C GLY A 212 9.05 11.78 -16.55
N LYS A 213 9.86 12.29 -17.49
CA LYS A 213 9.39 12.91 -18.75
C LYS A 213 9.47 12.00 -19.98
N LEU A 214 9.59 10.68 -19.79
CA LEU A 214 9.56 9.76 -20.93
C LEU A 214 8.26 9.98 -21.75
N PRO A 215 8.31 9.88 -23.10
CA PRO A 215 7.17 10.22 -23.97
C PRO A 215 6.04 9.18 -23.96
N PHE A 216 6.20 8.11 -23.19
CA PHE A 216 5.20 7.04 -23.08
C PHE A 216 4.77 6.83 -21.62
N THR A 217 3.66 6.14 -21.45
CA THR A 217 3.12 5.73 -20.16
C THR A 217 2.97 4.22 -20.14
N LEU A 218 3.64 3.56 -19.20
CA LEU A 218 3.48 2.14 -18.93
C LEU A 218 2.10 1.90 -18.30
N LYS A 219 1.49 0.74 -18.60
CA LYS A 219 0.15 0.38 -18.14
C LYS A 219 0.19 -0.76 -17.14
N HIS A 220 -0.77 -0.77 -16.22
CA HIS A 220 -1.08 -1.94 -15.42
C HIS A 220 -1.92 -2.91 -16.25
N LYS A 221 -1.37 -4.10 -16.52
CA LYS A 221 -2.01 -5.09 -17.42
C LYS A 221 -3.09 -5.91 -16.74
N HIS A 222 -2.93 -6.15 -15.44
CA HIS A 222 -3.79 -7.07 -14.69
C HIS A 222 -4.18 -6.46 -13.34
N ALA A 223 -5.41 -6.76 -12.90
CA ALA A 223 -5.81 -6.52 -11.52
C ALA A 223 -5.12 -7.55 -10.61
N ASP A 224 -4.82 -7.16 -9.37
CA ASP A 224 -4.03 -7.94 -8.42
C ASP A 224 -4.54 -9.39 -8.25
N HIS A 225 -5.86 -9.56 -8.11
CA HIS A 225 -6.47 -10.88 -7.94
C HIS A 225 -6.27 -11.83 -9.14
N LYS A 226 -5.83 -11.32 -10.31
CA LYS A 226 -5.59 -12.14 -11.52
C LYS A 226 -4.16 -12.67 -11.60
N THR A 227 -3.27 -12.24 -10.74
CA THR A 227 -1.87 -12.67 -10.73
C THR A 227 -1.63 -13.93 -9.92
N LEU A 228 -2.55 -14.24 -9.00
CA LEU A 228 -2.46 -15.40 -8.11
C LEU A 228 -2.45 -16.71 -8.89
N LYS A 229 -1.49 -17.58 -8.59
CA LYS A 229 -1.35 -18.91 -9.18
C LYS A 229 -2.03 -19.98 -8.33
N PRO A 230 -2.42 -21.12 -8.92
CA PRO A 230 -2.94 -22.24 -8.13
C PRO A 230 -1.98 -22.68 -7.04
N ALA A 231 -2.52 -22.96 -5.84
CA ALA A 231 -1.71 -23.33 -4.67
C ALA A 231 -0.84 -24.57 -4.91
N LYS A 232 -1.32 -25.51 -5.71
CA LYS A 232 -0.60 -26.74 -6.06
C LYS A 232 0.65 -26.50 -6.93
N GLU A 233 0.72 -25.36 -7.61
CA GLU A 233 1.83 -24.98 -8.49
C GLU A 233 2.89 -24.13 -7.77
N MET A 234 2.62 -23.73 -6.52
CA MET A 234 3.47 -22.82 -5.79
C MET A 234 4.10 -23.49 -4.56
N PRO A 235 5.34 -23.14 -4.23
CA PRO A 235 5.98 -23.67 -3.04
C PRO A 235 5.27 -23.18 -1.78
N LYS A 236 5.08 -24.09 -0.81
CA LYS A 236 4.65 -23.71 0.54
C LYS A 236 5.75 -22.89 1.20
N ILE A 237 5.35 -21.93 2.02
CA ILE A 237 6.26 -21.09 2.80
C ILE A 237 6.05 -21.43 4.27
N ASP A 238 7.12 -21.92 4.90
CA ASP A 238 7.12 -22.17 6.33
C ASP A 238 7.64 -20.93 7.06
N TYR A 239 6.79 -20.35 7.89
CA TYR A 239 7.17 -19.22 8.73
C TYR A 239 7.55 -19.70 10.13
N PRO A 240 8.67 -19.21 10.70
CA PRO A 240 9.06 -19.58 12.06
C PRO A 240 8.02 -19.04 13.06
N LYS A 241 7.86 -19.78 14.15
CA LYS A 241 7.04 -19.28 15.27
C LYS A 241 7.64 -18.00 15.83
N PRO A 242 6.81 -17.02 16.24
CA PRO A 242 7.30 -15.79 16.83
C PRO A 242 8.03 -16.06 18.16
N ASP A 243 9.09 -15.28 18.41
CA ASP A 243 9.89 -15.35 19.64
C ASP A 243 9.31 -14.50 20.79
N ASN A 244 8.30 -13.69 20.53
CA ASN A 244 7.67 -12.72 21.44
C ASN A 244 8.64 -11.65 22.01
N ILE A 245 9.77 -11.45 21.33
CA ILE A 245 10.78 -10.44 21.65
C ILE A 245 10.93 -9.46 20.49
N ILE A 246 11.27 -9.96 19.31
CA ILE A 246 11.37 -9.20 18.05
C ILE A 246 10.19 -9.51 17.14
N THR A 247 9.73 -10.75 17.15
CA THR A 247 8.61 -11.22 16.33
C THR A 247 7.41 -11.59 17.20
N PHE A 248 6.21 -11.35 16.69
CA PHE A 248 4.98 -11.50 17.45
C PHE A 248 3.91 -12.19 16.60
N ASP A 249 2.95 -12.79 17.27
CA ASP A 249 1.77 -13.36 16.62
C ASP A 249 0.78 -12.25 16.19
N LYS A 250 -0.15 -12.64 15.31
CA LYS A 250 -1.14 -11.72 14.74
C LYS A 250 -2.11 -11.20 15.81
N THR A 251 -2.57 -12.04 16.72
CA THR A 251 -3.57 -11.69 17.75
C THR A 251 -3.02 -10.63 18.71
N SER A 252 -1.81 -10.82 19.24
CA SER A 252 -1.16 -9.83 20.12
C SER A 252 -0.82 -8.54 19.37
N SER A 253 -0.60 -8.60 18.07
CA SER A 253 -0.38 -7.42 17.25
C SER A 253 -1.68 -6.62 17.07
N VAL A 254 -2.81 -7.29 16.78
CA VAL A 254 -4.13 -6.66 16.67
C VAL A 254 -4.54 -5.95 17.95
N TYR A 255 -4.27 -6.53 19.12
CA TYR A 255 -4.54 -5.88 20.41
C TYR A 255 -3.87 -4.49 20.50
N LEU A 256 -2.65 -4.35 19.99
CA LEU A 256 -1.92 -3.08 20.01
C LEU A 256 -2.41 -2.04 19.01
N THR A 257 -3.38 -2.36 18.15
CA THR A 257 -3.97 -1.36 17.25
C THR A 257 -4.82 -0.33 17.99
N GLY A 258 -5.35 -0.69 19.15
CA GLY A 258 -6.34 0.11 19.88
C GLY A 258 -7.64 0.32 19.10
N THR A 259 -7.90 -0.50 18.06
CA THR A 259 -9.09 -0.37 17.23
C THR A 259 -10.32 -0.78 18.02
N ASN A 260 -11.33 0.09 18.00
CA ASN A 260 -12.63 -0.16 18.60
C ASN A 260 -13.72 0.10 17.57
N HIS A 261 -14.58 -0.90 17.35
CA HIS A 261 -15.69 -0.82 16.42
C HIS A 261 -17.03 -0.82 17.21
N ALA A 262 -18.03 -0.11 16.68
CA ALA A 262 -19.37 -0.19 17.24
C ALA A 262 -19.98 -1.58 17.00
N ASP A 263 -20.63 -2.18 18.01
CA ASP A 263 -21.18 -3.54 17.95
C ASP A 263 -22.20 -3.72 16.83
N ASN A 264 -22.95 -2.66 16.52
CA ASN A 264 -23.97 -2.64 15.47
C ASN A 264 -23.47 -2.07 14.13
N GLN A 265 -22.15 -1.90 13.97
CA GLN A 265 -21.58 -1.41 12.72
C GLN A 265 -21.89 -2.37 11.58
N PRO A 266 -22.39 -1.89 10.43
CA PRO A 266 -22.61 -2.74 9.27
C PRO A 266 -21.30 -3.38 8.78
N VAL A 267 -21.35 -4.66 8.44
CA VAL A 267 -20.21 -5.37 7.83
C VAL A 267 -19.89 -4.73 6.48
N HIS A 268 -18.68 -4.26 6.31
CA HIS A 268 -18.21 -3.58 5.08
C HIS A 268 -17.70 -4.56 4.03
N LEU A 269 -17.15 -5.72 4.44
CA LEU A 269 -16.77 -6.79 3.52
C LEU A 269 -17.96 -7.72 3.30
N LYS A 270 -18.46 -7.75 2.07
CA LYS A 270 -19.60 -8.57 1.68
C LYS A 270 -19.19 -9.56 0.60
N LEU A 271 -19.43 -10.84 0.83
CA LEU A 271 -19.29 -11.87 -0.18
C LEU A 271 -20.44 -11.77 -1.18
N LYS A 272 -20.14 -11.78 -2.46
CA LYS A 272 -21.15 -11.89 -3.53
C LYS A 272 -21.78 -13.26 -3.58
N ASP A 273 -20.97 -14.27 -3.33
CA ASP A 273 -21.33 -15.67 -3.25
C ASP A 273 -20.70 -16.23 -1.97
N LYS A 274 -21.54 -16.72 -1.06
CA LYS A 274 -21.12 -17.24 0.24
C LYS A 274 -20.32 -18.54 0.14
N ASP A 275 -20.52 -19.29 -0.93
CA ASP A 275 -19.88 -20.58 -1.15
C ASP A 275 -18.53 -20.45 -1.86
N LEU A 276 -18.24 -19.28 -2.44
CA LEU A 276 -17.00 -19.01 -3.16
C LEU A 276 -15.72 -19.32 -2.36
N PRO A 277 -15.62 -18.96 -1.07
CA PRO A 277 -14.41 -19.26 -0.28
C PRO A 277 -14.14 -20.76 -0.15
N ILE A 278 -15.17 -21.59 -0.06
CA ILE A 278 -15.05 -23.04 0.12
C ILE A 278 -14.92 -23.75 -1.23
N ASN A 279 -15.85 -23.50 -2.15
CA ASN A 279 -16.00 -24.30 -3.37
C ASN A 279 -15.01 -23.89 -4.47
N TYR A 280 -14.34 -22.74 -4.36
CA TYR A 280 -13.42 -22.27 -5.38
C TYR A 280 -12.07 -21.81 -4.81
N THR A 281 -12.08 -20.82 -3.89
CA THR A 281 -10.80 -20.21 -3.50
C THR A 281 -9.98 -21.11 -2.56
N LEU A 282 -10.62 -21.89 -1.69
CA LEU A 282 -9.93 -22.89 -0.86
C LEU A 282 -9.34 -23.99 -1.73
N GLU A 283 -10.11 -24.55 -2.65
CA GLU A 283 -9.66 -25.66 -3.50
C GLU A 283 -8.51 -25.24 -4.42
N LYS A 284 -8.63 -24.08 -5.05
CA LYS A 284 -7.70 -23.62 -6.06
C LYS A 284 -6.49 -22.87 -5.51
N PHE A 285 -6.69 -22.04 -4.49
CA PHE A 285 -5.69 -21.11 -3.98
C PHE A 285 -5.38 -21.27 -2.49
N ASP A 286 -5.90 -22.32 -1.84
CA ASP A 286 -5.74 -22.55 -0.40
C ASP A 286 -6.22 -21.34 0.43
N GLU A 287 -7.32 -20.72 0.01
CA GLU A 287 -7.97 -19.53 0.58
C GLU A 287 -6.99 -18.48 1.11
N PRO A 288 -6.44 -17.62 0.26
CA PRO A 288 -5.40 -16.66 0.66
C PRO A 288 -5.90 -15.60 1.64
N ALA A 289 -7.23 -15.44 1.81
CA ALA A 289 -7.78 -14.47 2.77
C ALA A 289 -7.35 -14.76 4.21
N GLN A 290 -7.10 -16.03 4.56
CA GLN A 290 -6.57 -16.40 5.88
C GLN A 290 -5.14 -15.88 6.14
N ARG A 291 -4.42 -15.43 5.08
CA ARG A 291 -3.03 -14.98 5.17
C ARG A 291 -2.87 -13.49 4.92
N TYR A 292 -3.54 -12.92 3.93
CA TYR A 292 -3.39 -11.50 3.63
C TYR A 292 -4.11 -10.58 4.63
N CYS A 293 -5.10 -11.09 5.36
CA CYS A 293 -5.77 -10.31 6.38
C CYS A 293 -4.78 -9.99 7.52
N PRO A 294 -4.58 -8.70 7.85
CA PRO A 294 -3.62 -8.28 8.87
C PRO A 294 -4.16 -8.42 10.30
N VAL A 295 -5.43 -8.80 10.41
CA VAL A 295 -6.18 -8.91 11.67
C VAL A 295 -6.95 -10.21 11.73
#